data_a0a97b11105e4026c4584bb808751bde
#
_entry.id   a0a97b11105e4026c4584bb808751bde
#
_cell.length_a   1.000
_cell.length_b   1.000
_cell.length_c   1.000
_cell.angle_alpha   90.00
_cell.angle_beta   90.00
_cell.angle_gamma   90.00
#
_symmetry.space_group_name_H-M   'P 1'
#
loop_
_entity.id
_entity.type
_entity.pdbx_description
1 polymer ?
#
loop_
_entity_poly.entity_id
_entity_poly.type
_entity_poly.pdbx_seq_one_letter_code
_entity_poly.pdbx_strand_id
1 'polypeptide(L)'
;LQLADRDIRVELVEMRPEVGTAVHKTGNAAELVCSNSLKSTNPDSAAGMLKAELSALGSHLISAAMRNRVAAGGALAVDREAFSGEVTELLSSHPLIEISRRLVKNIDEEAVGVDALIVATGPLTDGDLARSLCEATGADNLAFFDAAAPVVMADSLDRDKLFSQSRYEEGAGDYLNAPFNKEEYEAFAQELVGAERVIKREFESKDLFQACQPIEEIARTGIDAPRFGALKPVGLTDPRTGRRPWAALQLRAEDAHGESYNLVGFQTNLTFPEQRRVFRMIPGLEHAEFARYGVMH
;
A
#
# COMPACT_ATOMS: atom_id res chain seq x y z
N LEU A 1 -19.25 11.20 -6.61
CA LEU A 1 -20.33 10.87 -5.64
C LEU A 1 -20.80 12.14 -4.92
N GLN A 2 -19.98 12.81 -4.11
CA GLN A 2 -20.36 14.00 -3.34
C GLN A 2 -20.99 15.14 -4.16
N LEU A 3 -20.56 15.35 -5.39
CA LEU A 3 -21.18 16.33 -6.31
C LEU A 3 -22.53 15.83 -6.82
N ALA A 4 -22.60 14.56 -7.20
CA ALA A 4 -23.81 13.95 -7.70
C ALA A 4 -24.93 13.89 -6.65
N ASP A 5 -24.59 13.64 -5.38
CA ASP A 5 -25.53 13.75 -4.25
C ASP A 5 -26.11 15.17 -4.04
N ARG A 6 -25.50 16.18 -4.65
CA ARG A 6 -25.94 17.58 -4.63
C ARG A 6 -26.54 18.04 -5.94
N ASP A 7 -27.07 17.07 -6.71
CA ASP A 7 -27.72 17.31 -8.01
C ASP A 7 -26.79 17.89 -9.09
N ILE A 8 -25.45 17.73 -8.93
CA ILE A 8 -24.47 18.17 -9.93
C ILE A 8 -24.16 16.98 -10.85
N ARG A 9 -24.34 17.17 -12.15
CA ARG A 9 -23.96 16.18 -13.15
C ARG A 9 -22.42 16.05 -13.23
N VAL A 10 -21.92 14.81 -13.29
CA VAL A 10 -20.49 14.51 -13.30
C VAL A 10 -20.17 13.60 -14.47
N GLU A 11 -19.22 13.97 -15.31
CA GLU A 11 -18.51 13.04 -16.16
C GLU A 11 -17.24 12.59 -15.41
N LEU A 12 -17.10 11.27 -15.19
CA LEU A 12 -15.92 10.66 -14.61
C LEU A 12 -15.11 9.99 -15.72
N VAL A 13 -13.94 10.55 -16.03
CA VAL A 13 -13.06 9.97 -17.05
C VAL A 13 -12.03 9.06 -16.39
N GLU A 14 -11.97 7.82 -16.82
CA GLU A 14 -11.04 6.79 -16.35
C GLU A 14 -10.45 6.02 -17.55
N MET A 15 -9.14 5.94 -17.63
CA MET A 15 -8.50 5.27 -18.77
C MET A 15 -8.60 3.74 -18.73
N ARG A 16 -8.76 3.15 -17.55
CA ARG A 16 -8.84 1.68 -17.42
C ARG A 16 -10.25 1.15 -17.63
N PRO A 17 -10.43 -0.01 -18.18
CA PRO A 17 -9.40 -1.01 -18.54
C PRO A 17 -8.80 -0.83 -19.94
N GLU A 18 -9.22 0.17 -20.72
CA GLU A 18 -8.75 0.33 -22.11
C GLU A 18 -7.26 0.62 -22.21
N VAL A 19 -6.75 1.46 -21.30
CA VAL A 19 -5.31 1.71 -21.15
C VAL A 19 -4.92 1.31 -19.73
N GLY A 20 -4.12 0.26 -19.61
CA GLY A 20 -3.63 -0.25 -18.35
C GLY A 20 -2.45 0.55 -17.79
N THR A 21 -2.15 0.34 -16.52
CA THR A 21 -0.90 0.78 -15.88
C THR A 21 -0.07 -0.44 -15.46
N ALA A 22 1.19 -0.24 -15.10
CA ALA A 22 2.07 -1.32 -14.66
C ALA A 22 1.64 -1.98 -13.34
N VAL A 23 0.80 -1.33 -12.54
CA VAL A 23 0.47 -1.75 -11.17
C VAL A 23 -1.00 -2.07 -10.94
N HIS A 24 -1.92 -1.44 -11.64
CA HIS A 24 -3.34 -1.76 -11.54
C HIS A 24 -3.65 -3.08 -12.26
N LYS A 25 -4.53 -3.87 -11.69
CA LYS A 25 -4.94 -5.18 -12.22
C LYS A 25 -6.34 -5.18 -12.81
N THR A 26 -7.16 -4.20 -12.43
CA THR A 26 -8.57 -4.12 -12.79
C THR A 26 -8.92 -2.77 -13.43
N GLY A 27 -10.12 -2.65 -13.95
CA GLY A 27 -10.73 -1.37 -14.36
C GLY A 27 -11.55 -0.70 -13.25
N ASN A 28 -11.51 -1.22 -12.03
CA ASN A 28 -12.29 -0.70 -10.91
C ASN A 28 -11.76 0.65 -10.43
N ALA A 29 -12.66 1.52 -10.02
CA ALA A 29 -12.30 2.75 -9.32
C ALA A 29 -11.75 2.46 -7.92
N ALA A 30 -10.94 3.36 -7.36
CA ALA A 30 -10.36 3.25 -6.03
C ALA A 30 -9.54 1.97 -5.78
N GLU A 31 -8.98 1.36 -6.81
CA GLU A 31 -8.06 0.23 -6.65
C GLU A 31 -6.80 0.69 -5.90
N LEU A 32 -6.55 0.08 -4.73
CA LEU A 32 -5.37 0.40 -3.91
C LEU A 32 -4.14 -0.35 -4.43
N VAL A 33 -3.11 0.38 -4.83
CA VAL A 33 -1.91 -0.21 -5.48
C VAL A 33 -0.76 -0.47 -4.52
N CYS A 34 -0.51 0.41 -3.56
CA CYS A 34 0.61 0.29 -2.61
C CYS A 34 0.29 -0.68 -1.47
N SER A 35 -0.68 -0.34 -0.65
CA SER A 35 -1.07 -1.07 0.56
C SER A 35 -2.59 -1.06 0.67
N ASN A 36 -3.15 -2.12 1.30
CA ASN A 36 -4.58 -2.14 1.62
C ASN A 36 -4.92 -1.35 2.89
N SER A 37 -3.95 -0.68 3.52
CA SER A 37 -4.15 0.08 4.75
C SER A 37 -4.33 1.58 4.47
N LEU A 38 -5.41 2.12 5.00
CA LEU A 38 -5.68 3.56 5.07
C LEU A 38 -5.17 4.19 6.37
N LYS A 39 -4.21 3.55 7.04
CA LYS A 39 -3.57 3.99 8.29
C LYS A 39 -4.52 3.97 9.50
N SER A 40 -4.06 4.56 10.62
CA SER A 40 -4.76 4.55 11.92
C SER A 40 -6.19 5.11 11.85
N THR A 41 -7.09 4.53 12.65
CA THR A 41 -8.44 5.05 12.94
C THR A 41 -8.50 5.83 14.25
N ASN A 42 -7.42 5.83 15.04
CA ASN A 42 -7.38 6.57 16.30
C ASN A 42 -7.51 8.07 16.04
N PRO A 43 -8.55 8.78 16.52
CA PRO A 43 -8.75 10.20 16.30
C PRO A 43 -7.63 11.08 16.86
N ASP A 44 -6.85 10.59 17.83
CA ASP A 44 -5.68 11.31 18.37
C ASP A 44 -4.46 11.27 17.43
N SER A 45 -4.54 10.53 16.33
CA SER A 45 -3.53 10.53 15.27
C SER A 45 -3.99 11.39 14.09
N ALA A 46 -3.05 12.01 13.36
CA ALA A 46 -3.38 12.82 12.18
C ALA A 46 -4.20 12.03 11.14
N ALA A 47 -3.87 10.74 10.91
CA ALA A 47 -4.61 9.89 9.97
C ALA A 47 -6.02 9.56 10.46
N GLY A 48 -6.21 9.36 11.76
CA GLY A 48 -7.53 9.08 12.34
C GLY A 48 -8.40 10.33 12.42
N MET A 49 -7.81 11.48 12.76
CA MET A 49 -8.51 12.78 12.75
C MET A 49 -9.05 13.08 11.34
N LEU A 50 -8.21 12.97 10.30
CA LEU A 50 -8.66 13.14 8.91
C LEU A 50 -9.83 12.23 8.56
N LYS A 51 -9.79 10.95 8.98
CA LYS A 51 -10.92 10.03 8.73
C LYS A 51 -12.19 10.43 9.48
N ALA A 52 -12.06 10.90 10.70
CA ALA A 52 -13.20 11.40 11.48
C ALA A 52 -13.84 12.62 10.81
N GLU A 53 -13.04 13.57 10.32
CA GLU A 53 -13.49 14.73 9.56
C GLU A 53 -14.17 14.33 8.25
N LEU A 54 -13.55 13.45 7.47
CA LEU A 54 -14.13 12.92 6.22
C LEU A 54 -15.45 12.17 6.49
N SER A 55 -15.54 11.41 7.58
CA SER A 55 -16.79 10.75 7.98
C SER A 55 -17.89 11.76 8.33
N ALA A 56 -17.54 12.82 9.08
CA ALA A 56 -18.47 13.89 9.41
C ALA A 56 -18.97 14.66 8.16
N LEU A 57 -18.13 14.74 7.13
CA LEU A 57 -18.49 15.30 5.82
C LEU A 57 -19.27 14.32 4.92
N GLY A 58 -19.58 13.12 5.41
CA GLY A 58 -20.34 12.11 4.66
C GLY A 58 -19.54 11.44 3.54
N SER A 59 -18.25 11.19 3.73
CA SER A 59 -17.41 10.54 2.70
C SER A 59 -17.88 9.14 2.36
N HIS A 60 -18.26 8.92 1.12
CA HIS A 60 -18.62 7.60 0.58
C HIS A 60 -17.43 6.62 0.66
N LEU A 61 -16.22 7.10 0.40
CA LEU A 61 -15.02 6.25 0.44
C LEU A 61 -14.70 5.74 1.85
N ILE A 62 -14.84 6.59 2.87
CA ILE A 62 -14.64 6.14 4.26
C ILE A 62 -15.73 5.14 4.66
N SER A 63 -16.96 5.38 4.25
CA SER A 63 -18.08 4.47 4.51
C SER A 63 -17.89 3.11 3.84
N ALA A 64 -17.49 3.08 2.57
CA ALA A 64 -17.15 1.86 1.85
C ALA A 64 -15.94 1.14 2.49
N ALA A 65 -14.89 1.87 2.87
CA ALA A 65 -13.74 1.30 3.54
C ALA A 65 -14.09 0.64 4.89
N MET A 66 -15.00 1.24 5.65
CA MET A 66 -15.46 0.65 6.91
C MET A 66 -16.29 -0.62 6.71
N ARG A 67 -17.08 -0.72 5.64
CA ARG A 67 -17.83 -1.94 5.31
C ARG A 67 -16.94 -3.09 4.82
N ASN A 68 -15.85 -2.77 4.12
CA ASN A 68 -14.91 -3.74 3.57
C ASN A 68 -13.65 -3.89 4.44
N ARG A 69 -13.75 -3.56 5.74
CA ARG A 69 -12.63 -3.63 6.67
C ARG A 69 -12.16 -5.07 6.88
N VAL A 70 -10.84 -5.26 6.88
CA VAL A 70 -10.16 -6.47 7.34
C VAL A 70 -9.43 -6.20 8.65
N ALA A 71 -9.16 -7.25 9.40
CA ALA A 71 -8.49 -7.17 10.69
C ALA A 71 -7.06 -6.62 10.54
N ALA A 72 -6.78 -5.50 11.22
CA ALA A 72 -5.48 -4.81 11.18
C ALA A 72 -5.22 -3.93 12.42
N GLY A 73 -5.63 -4.39 13.61
CA GLY A 73 -5.49 -3.65 14.86
C GLY A 73 -6.11 -2.25 14.79
N GLY A 74 -5.37 -1.24 15.20
CA GLY A 74 -5.78 0.17 15.14
C GLY A 74 -5.77 0.82 13.75
N ALA A 75 -5.44 0.07 12.69
CA ALA A 75 -5.48 0.57 11.32
C ALA A 75 -6.81 0.23 10.62
N LEU A 76 -7.22 1.07 9.68
CA LEU A 76 -8.27 0.74 8.72
C LEU A 76 -7.60 0.09 7.51
N ALA A 77 -7.56 -1.23 7.48
CA ALA A 77 -7.21 -1.99 6.29
C ALA A 77 -8.48 -2.52 5.63
N VAL A 78 -8.46 -2.70 4.32
CA VAL A 78 -9.63 -3.13 3.56
C VAL A 78 -9.29 -4.34 2.68
N ASP A 79 -10.29 -5.16 2.42
CA ASP A 79 -10.27 -6.08 1.29
C ASP A 79 -10.25 -5.25 0.01
N ARG A 80 -9.17 -5.37 -0.79
CA ARG A 80 -8.95 -4.48 -1.95
C ARG A 80 -10.00 -4.66 -3.03
N GLU A 81 -10.37 -5.90 -3.31
CA GLU A 81 -11.31 -6.23 -4.39
C GLU A 81 -12.72 -5.84 -3.99
N ALA A 82 -13.15 -6.18 -2.78
CA ALA A 82 -14.46 -5.81 -2.27
C ALA A 82 -14.61 -4.28 -2.17
N PHE A 83 -13.61 -3.57 -1.66
CA PHE A 83 -13.62 -2.12 -1.56
C PHE A 83 -13.70 -1.43 -2.94
N SER A 84 -12.82 -1.81 -3.88
CA SER A 84 -12.81 -1.22 -5.22
C SER A 84 -14.05 -1.58 -6.02
N GLY A 85 -14.57 -2.79 -5.84
CA GLY A 85 -15.83 -3.24 -6.43
C GLY A 85 -17.02 -2.42 -5.97
N GLU A 86 -17.17 -2.23 -4.64
CA GLU A 86 -18.24 -1.42 -4.06
C GLU A 86 -18.17 0.05 -4.52
N VAL A 87 -16.98 0.66 -4.52
CA VAL A 87 -16.82 2.04 -5.00
C VAL A 87 -17.18 2.16 -6.47
N THR A 88 -16.83 1.18 -7.28
CA THR A 88 -17.18 1.15 -8.71
C THR A 88 -18.68 1.03 -8.91
N GLU A 89 -19.35 0.20 -8.12
CA GLU A 89 -20.81 0.05 -8.15
C GLU A 89 -21.52 1.35 -7.75
N LEU A 90 -21.08 2.01 -6.68
CA LEU A 90 -21.60 3.31 -6.25
C LEU A 90 -21.49 4.37 -7.34
N LEU A 91 -20.40 4.38 -8.11
CA LEU A 91 -20.19 5.32 -9.20
C LEU A 91 -21.09 4.97 -10.41
N SER A 92 -21.11 3.71 -10.82
CA SER A 92 -21.79 3.27 -12.03
C SER A 92 -23.31 3.24 -11.89
N SER A 93 -23.83 3.07 -10.68
CA SER A 93 -25.28 3.07 -10.41
C SER A 93 -25.88 4.47 -10.19
N HIS A 94 -25.04 5.52 -10.03
CA HIS A 94 -25.55 6.84 -9.74
C HIS A 94 -26.08 7.54 -11.01
N PRO A 95 -27.34 8.01 -11.06
CA PRO A 95 -27.97 8.52 -12.31
C PRO A 95 -27.35 9.81 -12.85
N LEU A 96 -26.60 10.57 -12.02
CA LEU A 96 -25.93 11.81 -12.40
C LEU A 96 -24.44 11.66 -12.67
N ILE A 97 -23.91 10.41 -12.68
CA ILE A 97 -22.51 10.12 -13.00
C ILE A 97 -22.47 9.35 -14.32
N GLU A 98 -21.78 9.90 -15.29
CA GLU A 98 -21.43 9.24 -16.55
C GLU A 98 -19.96 8.84 -16.51
N ILE A 99 -19.64 7.56 -16.77
CA ILE A 99 -18.27 7.06 -16.79
C ILE A 99 -17.80 6.94 -18.22
N SER A 100 -16.84 7.77 -18.60
CA SER A 100 -16.17 7.74 -19.92
C SER A 100 -14.84 7.00 -19.82
N ARG A 101 -14.69 5.90 -20.57
CA ARG A 101 -13.47 5.10 -20.59
C ARG A 101 -12.56 5.60 -21.72
N ARG A 102 -11.61 6.45 -21.38
CA ARG A 102 -10.63 7.02 -22.35
C ARG A 102 -9.41 7.59 -21.64
N LEU A 103 -8.29 7.65 -22.37
CA LEU A 103 -7.06 8.29 -21.92
C LEU A 103 -7.15 9.80 -22.12
N VAL A 104 -6.96 10.57 -21.06
CA VAL A 104 -6.79 12.03 -21.10
C VAL A 104 -5.32 12.37 -21.30
N LYS A 105 -5.04 13.31 -22.20
CA LYS A 105 -3.68 13.77 -22.52
C LYS A 105 -3.45 15.24 -22.20
N ASN A 106 -4.51 16.06 -22.22
CA ASN A 106 -4.41 17.50 -22.04
C ASN A 106 -5.59 18.01 -21.19
N ILE A 107 -5.28 18.74 -20.12
CA ILE A 107 -6.30 19.28 -19.21
C ILE A 107 -7.08 20.44 -19.80
N ASP A 108 -6.48 21.22 -20.71
CA ASP A 108 -7.17 22.35 -21.34
C ASP A 108 -8.29 21.89 -22.27
N GLU A 109 -8.08 20.73 -22.95
CA GLU A 109 -9.12 20.11 -23.79
C GLU A 109 -10.30 19.65 -22.93
N GLU A 110 -10.03 19.06 -21.75
CA GLU A 110 -11.04 18.58 -20.82
C GLU A 110 -11.78 19.72 -20.09
N ALA A 111 -11.18 20.89 -19.97
CA ALA A 111 -11.79 22.05 -19.36
C ALA A 111 -12.83 22.75 -20.25
N VAL A 112 -12.88 22.41 -21.55
CA VAL A 112 -13.79 23.03 -22.49
C VAL A 112 -15.24 22.58 -22.23
N GLY A 113 -16.12 23.55 -21.95
CA GLY A 113 -17.55 23.27 -21.80
C GLY A 113 -17.99 22.68 -20.47
N VAL A 114 -17.11 22.66 -19.46
CA VAL A 114 -17.42 22.22 -18.10
C VAL A 114 -17.32 23.41 -17.13
N ASP A 115 -18.12 23.39 -16.07
CA ASP A 115 -18.09 24.43 -15.02
C ASP A 115 -16.87 24.30 -14.12
N ALA A 116 -16.36 23.07 -13.93
CA ALA A 116 -15.16 22.78 -13.15
C ALA A 116 -14.53 21.46 -13.61
N LEU A 117 -13.19 21.43 -13.62
CA LEU A 117 -12.38 20.24 -13.87
C LEU A 117 -11.65 19.84 -12.59
N ILE A 118 -11.80 18.58 -12.18
CA ILE A 118 -11.08 18.01 -11.03
C ILE A 118 -10.15 16.92 -11.54
N VAL A 119 -8.84 17.13 -11.39
CA VAL A 119 -7.82 16.13 -11.74
C VAL A 119 -7.50 15.29 -10.50
N ALA A 120 -7.88 14.03 -10.53
CA ALA A 120 -7.71 13.08 -9.41
C ALA A 120 -7.12 11.74 -9.90
N THR A 121 -6.16 11.80 -10.81
CA THR A 121 -5.57 10.67 -11.52
C THR A 121 -4.57 9.85 -10.68
N GLY A 122 -4.23 10.35 -9.48
CA GLY A 122 -3.40 9.63 -8.52
C GLY A 122 -1.88 9.69 -8.82
N PRO A 123 -1.09 8.89 -8.07
CA PRO A 123 0.38 9.00 -8.07
C PRO A 123 1.06 8.46 -9.34
N LEU A 124 0.33 7.76 -10.20
CA LEU A 124 0.88 7.16 -11.43
C LEU A 124 0.56 7.98 -12.69
N THR A 125 0.26 9.26 -12.52
CA THR A 125 0.06 10.18 -13.62
C THR A 125 1.37 10.40 -14.37
N ASP A 126 1.40 10.07 -15.63
CA ASP A 126 2.61 10.20 -16.49
C ASP A 126 2.29 10.71 -17.90
N GLY A 127 3.30 10.68 -18.76
CA GLY A 127 3.17 11.00 -20.20
C GLY A 127 2.67 12.40 -20.48
N ASP A 128 1.72 12.49 -21.43
CA ASP A 128 1.20 13.77 -21.94
C ASP A 128 0.39 14.51 -20.87
N LEU A 129 -0.39 13.79 -20.05
CA LEU A 129 -1.17 14.41 -18.99
C LEU A 129 -0.28 15.01 -17.91
N ALA A 130 0.78 14.31 -17.48
CA ALA A 130 1.75 14.84 -16.52
C ALA A 130 2.41 16.13 -17.04
N ARG A 131 2.75 16.16 -18.34
CA ARG A 131 3.32 17.35 -19.00
C ARG A 131 2.33 18.51 -19.00
N SER A 132 1.07 18.25 -19.38
CA SER A 132 0.01 19.26 -19.37
C SER A 132 -0.23 19.84 -17.97
N LEU A 133 -0.16 19.01 -16.91
CA LEU A 133 -0.26 19.48 -15.53
C LEU A 133 0.94 20.33 -15.10
N CYS A 134 2.18 19.97 -15.52
CA CYS A 134 3.37 20.79 -15.26
C CYS A 134 3.25 22.15 -15.92
N GLU A 135 2.82 22.21 -17.18
CA GLU A 135 2.62 23.45 -17.92
C GLU A 135 1.58 24.35 -17.24
N ALA A 136 0.45 23.78 -16.82
CA ALA A 136 -0.63 24.53 -16.15
C ALA A 136 -0.25 25.04 -14.76
N THR A 137 0.60 24.32 -14.02
CA THR A 137 1.01 24.68 -12.66
C THR A 137 2.31 25.49 -12.61
N GLY A 138 3.06 25.55 -13.71
CA GLY A 138 4.40 26.11 -13.75
C GLY A 138 5.43 25.28 -12.98
N ALA A 139 5.14 24.00 -12.71
CA ALA A 139 6.06 23.10 -12.02
C ALA A 139 7.04 22.46 -13.00
N ASP A 140 8.30 22.32 -12.59
CA ASP A 140 9.33 21.69 -13.44
C ASP A 140 9.09 20.18 -13.61
N ASN A 141 8.53 19.53 -12.59
CA ASN A 141 8.15 18.11 -12.62
C ASN A 141 6.99 17.81 -11.67
N LEU A 142 6.29 16.70 -11.93
CA LEU A 142 5.46 16.01 -10.95
C LEU A 142 6.34 14.93 -10.30
N ALA A 143 6.54 15.02 -8.99
CA ALA A 143 7.24 14.00 -8.21
C ALA A 143 6.21 13.06 -7.60
N PHE A 144 6.14 11.85 -8.11
CA PHE A 144 5.32 10.77 -7.54
C PHE A 144 6.20 9.59 -7.23
N PHE A 145 6.03 9.05 -6.01
CA PHE A 145 6.65 7.81 -5.61
C PHE A 145 5.56 6.87 -5.13
N ASP A 146 5.47 5.72 -5.76
CA ASP A 146 4.65 4.62 -5.28
C ASP A 146 5.53 3.39 -5.05
N ALA A 147 5.21 2.63 -4.01
CA ALA A 147 5.97 1.48 -3.63
C ALA A 147 5.05 0.39 -3.09
N ALA A 148 4.94 -0.70 -3.81
CA ALA A 148 4.18 -1.87 -3.37
C ALA A 148 5.08 -2.81 -2.57
N ALA A 149 4.63 -3.21 -1.37
CA ALA A 149 5.27 -4.27 -0.62
C ALA A 149 4.85 -5.66 -1.15
N PRO A 150 5.69 -6.70 -0.97
CA PRO A 150 5.37 -8.06 -1.37
C PRO A 150 4.15 -8.61 -0.63
N VAL A 151 3.45 -9.52 -1.30
CA VAL A 151 2.34 -10.30 -0.75
C VAL A 151 2.64 -11.77 -0.92
N VAL A 152 2.45 -12.56 0.13
CA VAL A 152 2.69 -14.00 0.16
C VAL A 152 1.41 -14.77 0.43
N MET A 153 1.32 -15.99 -0.12
CA MET A 153 0.19 -16.89 0.07
C MET A 153 0.21 -17.50 1.48
N ALA A 154 -0.95 -17.57 2.11
CA ALA A 154 -1.11 -18.04 3.48
C ALA A 154 -0.74 -19.50 3.71
N ASP A 155 -1.05 -20.35 2.73
CA ASP A 155 -0.79 -21.80 2.75
C ASP A 155 0.69 -22.15 2.57
N SER A 156 1.49 -21.19 2.08
CA SER A 156 2.95 -21.34 1.92
C SER A 156 3.76 -20.94 3.17
N LEU A 157 3.08 -20.47 4.22
CA LEU A 157 3.72 -20.01 5.47
C LEU A 157 3.84 -21.15 6.50
N ASP A 158 4.98 -21.25 7.14
CA ASP A 158 5.18 -22.15 8.30
C ASP A 158 4.59 -21.50 9.56
N ARG A 159 3.32 -21.84 9.85
CA ARG A 159 2.56 -21.27 10.97
C ARG A 159 3.15 -21.60 12.35
N ASP A 160 3.93 -22.66 12.48
CA ASP A 160 4.55 -23.05 13.75
C ASP A 160 5.66 -22.07 14.18
N LYS A 161 6.21 -21.34 13.23
CA LYS A 161 7.23 -20.31 13.47
C LYS A 161 6.63 -18.91 13.66
N LEU A 162 5.36 -18.72 13.34
CA LEU A 162 4.68 -17.45 13.43
C LEU A 162 3.80 -17.38 14.68
N PHE A 163 3.44 -16.17 15.10
CA PHE A 163 2.46 -15.95 16.16
C PHE A 163 1.57 -14.75 15.86
N SER A 164 0.31 -14.82 16.35
CA SER A 164 -0.66 -13.73 16.19
C SER A 164 -0.59 -12.78 17.37
N GLN A 165 -0.30 -11.50 17.10
CA GLN A 165 -0.36 -10.43 18.10
C GLN A 165 -0.38 -9.06 17.43
N SER A 166 -1.20 -8.14 17.94
CA SER A 166 -1.08 -6.71 17.65
C SER A 166 -0.12 -6.06 18.66
N ARG A 167 0.67 -5.06 18.22
CA ARG A 167 1.62 -4.38 19.12
C ARG A 167 0.87 -3.66 20.24
N TYR A 168 1.38 -3.81 21.47
CA TYR A 168 0.86 -3.19 22.69
C TYR A 168 -0.52 -3.72 23.15
N GLU A 169 -1.00 -4.82 22.57
CA GLU A 169 -2.23 -5.49 22.94
C GLU A 169 -1.90 -6.85 23.57
N GLU A 170 -2.70 -7.29 24.55
CA GLU A 170 -2.59 -8.61 25.15
C GLU A 170 -3.41 -9.62 24.35
N GLY A 171 -2.89 -10.83 24.19
CA GLY A 171 -3.56 -11.93 23.50
C GLY A 171 -3.32 -12.02 22.02
N ALA A 172 -4.18 -12.75 21.32
CA ALA A 172 -4.14 -12.90 19.88
C ALA A 172 -4.58 -11.60 19.19
N GLY A 173 -3.73 -11.05 18.34
CA GLY A 173 -4.02 -9.85 17.58
C GLY A 173 -4.18 -10.14 16.09
N ASP A 174 -4.43 -9.09 15.31
CA ASP A 174 -4.77 -9.14 13.90
C ASP A 174 -3.58 -9.37 12.96
N TYR A 175 -2.35 -9.28 13.50
CA TYR A 175 -1.14 -9.48 12.70
C TYR A 175 -0.50 -10.83 13.01
N LEU A 176 -0.02 -11.51 11.95
CA LEU A 176 0.96 -12.56 12.12
C LEU A 176 2.35 -11.92 12.24
N ASN A 177 3.15 -12.42 13.15
CA ASN A 177 4.50 -11.93 13.38
C ASN A 177 5.50 -13.04 13.10
N ALA A 178 6.50 -12.74 12.28
CA ALA A 178 7.65 -13.58 12.00
C ALA A 178 8.82 -13.07 12.87
N PRO A 179 9.12 -13.73 13.99
CA PRO A 179 10.17 -13.29 14.91
C PRO A 179 11.53 -13.77 14.46
N PHE A 180 12.53 -12.92 14.61
CA PHE A 180 13.93 -13.25 14.46
C PHE A 180 14.61 -13.36 15.81
N ASN A 181 15.53 -14.32 15.95
CA ASN A 181 16.61 -14.20 16.89
C ASN A 181 17.72 -13.28 16.36
N LYS A 182 18.78 -13.06 17.12
CA LYS A 182 19.85 -12.14 16.74
C LYS A 182 20.63 -12.62 15.51
N GLU A 183 20.99 -13.88 15.51
CA GLU A 183 21.81 -14.53 14.47
C GLU A 183 21.05 -14.57 13.14
N GLU A 184 19.79 -14.96 13.16
CA GLU A 184 18.91 -14.96 11.97
C GLU A 184 18.75 -13.56 11.40
N TYR A 185 18.56 -12.57 12.26
CA TYR A 185 18.42 -11.18 11.85
C TYR A 185 19.70 -10.64 11.20
N GLU A 186 20.87 -10.85 11.83
CA GLU A 186 22.14 -10.38 11.31
C GLU A 186 22.46 -11.01 9.94
N ALA A 187 22.21 -12.32 9.77
CA ALA A 187 22.36 -12.98 8.49
C ALA A 187 21.40 -12.42 7.42
N PHE A 188 20.12 -12.26 7.77
CA PHE A 188 19.12 -11.66 6.89
C PHE A 188 19.48 -10.24 6.46
N ALA A 189 19.88 -9.40 7.41
CA ALA A 189 20.19 -7.99 7.14
C ALA A 189 21.45 -7.83 6.27
N GLN A 190 22.45 -8.70 6.43
CA GLN A 190 23.63 -8.73 5.55
C GLN A 190 23.28 -9.10 4.12
N GLU A 191 22.47 -10.15 3.94
CA GLU A 191 22.01 -10.58 2.62
C GLU A 191 21.10 -9.53 1.96
N LEU A 192 20.25 -8.85 2.75
CA LEU A 192 19.39 -7.78 2.28
C LEU A 192 20.19 -6.59 1.72
N VAL A 193 21.26 -6.18 2.43
CA VAL A 193 22.15 -5.09 1.99
C VAL A 193 22.96 -5.47 0.75
N GLY A 194 23.39 -6.74 0.64
CA GLY A 194 24.17 -7.27 -0.47
C GLY A 194 23.39 -7.62 -1.73
N ALA A 195 22.06 -7.70 -1.63
CA ALA A 195 21.20 -8.18 -2.70
C ALA A 195 21.17 -7.27 -3.93
N GLU A 196 20.96 -7.87 -5.11
CA GLU A 196 20.85 -7.17 -6.38
C GLU A 196 19.55 -6.35 -6.46
N ARG A 197 19.69 -5.09 -6.90
CA ARG A 197 18.58 -4.14 -7.04
C ARG A 197 18.29 -3.82 -8.49
N VAL A 198 17.04 -3.48 -8.76
CA VAL A 198 16.66 -2.84 -10.01
C VAL A 198 17.21 -1.41 -9.98
N ILE A 199 18.23 -1.13 -10.79
CA ILE A 199 18.82 0.22 -10.91
C ILE A 199 17.88 1.03 -11.80
N LYS A 200 17.09 1.90 -11.21
CA LYS A 200 16.37 2.96 -11.91
C LYS A 200 17.20 4.25 -11.88
N ARG A 201 16.84 5.23 -12.71
CA ARG A 201 17.60 6.46 -12.99
C ARG A 201 18.16 7.16 -11.73
N GLU A 202 19.34 7.79 -11.83
CA GLU A 202 20.09 8.40 -10.71
C GLU A 202 19.32 9.44 -9.86
N PHE A 203 18.27 10.06 -10.41
CA PHE A 203 17.48 11.04 -9.68
C PHE A 203 16.42 10.43 -8.74
N GLU A 204 16.03 9.15 -8.94
CA GLU A 204 15.04 8.47 -8.11
C GLU A 204 15.56 8.10 -6.71
N SER A 205 16.89 8.14 -6.51
CA SER A 205 17.53 7.77 -5.24
C SER A 205 17.62 8.89 -4.21
N LYS A 206 17.46 10.17 -4.60
CA LYS A 206 17.72 11.32 -3.71
C LYS A 206 16.48 11.87 -3.01
N ASP A 207 15.28 11.65 -3.56
CA ASP A 207 14.05 12.30 -3.10
C ASP A 207 12.98 11.30 -2.64
N LEU A 208 13.39 10.10 -2.19
CA LEU A 208 12.46 9.09 -1.66
C LEU A 208 11.76 9.62 -0.41
N PHE A 209 10.42 9.62 -0.44
CA PHE A 209 9.62 9.94 0.72
C PHE A 209 9.96 8.98 1.88
N GLN A 210 10.32 9.50 3.04
CA GLN A 210 10.82 8.71 4.18
C GLN A 210 9.96 7.50 4.55
N ALA A 211 8.62 7.62 4.39
CA ALA A 211 7.67 6.56 4.72
C ALA A 211 7.62 5.42 3.69
N CYS A 212 8.20 5.60 2.50
CA CYS A 212 8.21 4.63 1.41
C CYS A 212 9.63 4.19 1.03
N GLN A 213 10.63 4.41 1.90
CA GLN A 213 11.99 3.96 1.64
C GLN A 213 12.06 2.43 1.52
N PRO A 214 12.81 1.91 0.53
CA PRO A 214 13.08 0.49 0.41
C PRO A 214 13.74 -0.08 1.67
N ILE A 215 13.35 -1.27 2.07
CA ILE A 215 13.86 -1.90 3.30
C ILE A 215 15.37 -2.11 3.25
N GLU A 216 15.93 -2.41 2.07
CA GLU A 216 17.37 -2.52 1.85
C GLU A 216 18.11 -1.18 1.99
N GLU A 217 17.48 -0.06 1.60
CA GLU A 217 18.07 1.27 1.79
C GLU A 217 18.05 1.67 3.27
N ILE A 218 16.99 1.34 4.00
CA ILE A 218 16.96 1.51 5.46
C ILE A 218 18.09 0.70 6.10
N ALA A 219 18.28 -0.57 5.71
CA ALA A 219 19.33 -1.43 6.24
C ALA A 219 20.75 -0.91 5.93
N ARG A 220 20.94 -0.20 4.80
CA ARG A 220 22.21 0.42 4.42
C ARG A 220 22.58 1.62 5.29
N THR A 221 21.61 2.32 5.87
CA THR A 221 21.90 3.41 6.83
C THR A 221 22.47 2.88 8.16
N GLY A 222 22.22 1.60 8.43
CA GLY A 222 22.75 0.87 9.59
C GLY A 222 22.06 -0.49 9.69
N ILE A 223 22.85 -1.54 9.94
CA ILE A 223 22.35 -2.92 9.96
C ILE A 223 21.18 -3.11 10.94
N ASP A 224 21.10 -2.34 12.01
CA ASP A 224 20.03 -2.35 13.00
C ASP A 224 18.88 -1.38 12.68
N ALA A 225 19.00 -0.50 11.67
CA ALA A 225 18.00 0.51 11.37
C ALA A 225 16.58 -0.07 11.12
N PRO A 226 16.40 -1.21 10.42
CA PRO A 226 15.08 -1.84 10.25
C PRO A 226 14.38 -2.19 11.56
N ARG A 227 15.13 -2.48 12.63
CA ARG A 227 14.57 -2.81 13.97
C ARG A 227 13.93 -1.62 14.68
N PHE A 228 14.15 -0.41 14.20
CA PHE A 228 13.49 0.81 14.67
C PHE A 228 12.31 1.23 13.77
N GLY A 229 12.12 0.51 12.66
CA GLY A 229 11.08 0.73 11.65
C GLY A 229 10.24 -0.53 11.39
N ALA A 230 10.35 -1.07 10.18
CA ALA A 230 9.53 -2.18 9.68
C ALA A 230 9.64 -3.47 10.53
N LEU A 231 10.83 -3.74 11.06
CA LEU A 231 11.11 -4.92 11.88
C LEU A 231 11.13 -4.64 13.40
N LYS A 232 10.48 -3.57 13.84
CA LYS A 232 10.45 -3.17 15.26
C LYS A 232 9.83 -4.28 16.13
N PRO A 233 10.54 -4.80 17.16
CA PRO A 233 10.03 -5.86 18.02
C PRO A 233 9.27 -5.33 19.25
N VAL A 234 9.28 -4.02 19.50
CA VAL A 234 8.68 -3.43 20.70
C VAL A 234 7.17 -3.60 20.71
N GLY A 235 6.61 -4.00 21.85
CA GLY A 235 5.19 -4.27 22.02
C GLY A 235 4.76 -5.68 21.57
N LEU A 236 5.72 -6.56 21.25
CA LEU A 236 5.49 -7.97 20.91
C LEU A 236 6.15 -8.88 21.93
N THR A 237 5.51 -10.01 22.21
CA THR A 237 6.02 -11.11 23.03
C THR A 237 5.81 -12.42 22.27
N ASP A 238 6.90 -13.10 21.91
CA ASP A 238 6.81 -14.40 21.28
C ASP A 238 6.32 -15.44 22.31
N PRO A 239 5.15 -16.05 22.13
CA PRO A 239 4.57 -16.98 23.10
C PRO A 239 5.40 -18.26 23.29
N ARG A 240 6.25 -18.62 22.31
CA ARG A 240 7.12 -19.80 22.40
C ARG A 240 8.29 -19.60 23.36
N THR A 241 8.76 -18.37 23.50
CA THR A 241 9.90 -18.03 24.36
C THR A 241 9.50 -17.24 25.59
N GLY A 242 8.31 -16.66 25.62
CA GLY A 242 7.85 -15.71 26.64
C GLY A 242 8.63 -14.39 26.64
N ARG A 243 9.38 -14.10 25.58
CA ARG A 243 10.27 -12.94 25.47
C ARG A 243 10.00 -12.12 24.22
N ARG A 244 10.41 -10.86 24.25
CA ARG A 244 10.43 -10.02 23.06
C ARG A 244 11.47 -10.56 22.05
N PRO A 245 11.09 -10.75 20.78
CA PRO A 245 12.03 -11.16 19.73
C PRO A 245 13.11 -10.11 19.51
N TRP A 246 14.20 -10.48 18.83
CA TRP A 246 15.25 -9.52 18.44
C TRP A 246 14.74 -8.52 17.40
N ALA A 247 14.03 -9.05 16.41
CA ALA A 247 13.29 -8.29 15.41
C ALA A 247 12.01 -9.05 15.05
N ALA A 248 11.03 -8.43 14.43
CA ALA A 248 9.84 -9.11 13.97
C ALA A 248 9.25 -8.43 12.74
N LEU A 249 9.04 -9.19 11.66
CA LEU A 249 8.22 -8.78 10.54
C LEU A 249 6.74 -8.98 10.90
N GLN A 250 5.92 -7.96 10.65
CA GLN A 250 4.46 -8.10 10.71
C GLN A 250 3.88 -8.42 9.34
N LEU A 251 3.00 -9.40 9.31
CA LEU A 251 2.23 -9.80 8.14
C LEU A 251 0.77 -9.41 8.39
N ARG A 252 0.19 -8.67 7.44
CA ARG A 252 -1.21 -8.23 7.49
C ARG A 252 -2.01 -8.91 6.41
N ALA A 253 -3.20 -9.41 6.76
CA ALA A 253 -4.11 -9.99 5.78
C ALA A 253 -4.49 -8.96 4.69
N GLU A 254 -4.52 -9.42 3.44
CA GLU A 254 -4.95 -8.63 2.27
C GLU A 254 -6.45 -8.74 2.03
N ASP A 255 -7.07 -9.79 2.55
CA ASP A 255 -8.47 -10.13 2.37
C ASP A 255 -9.12 -10.57 3.69
N ALA A 256 -10.45 -10.67 3.70
CA ALA A 256 -11.22 -11.04 4.89
C ALA A 256 -11.04 -12.52 5.32
N HIS A 257 -10.56 -13.38 4.43
CA HIS A 257 -10.37 -14.81 4.67
C HIS A 257 -8.94 -15.16 5.09
N GLY A 258 -8.01 -14.20 4.96
CA GLY A 258 -6.60 -14.40 5.28
C GLY A 258 -5.90 -15.37 4.33
N GLU A 259 -6.28 -15.34 3.05
CA GLU A 259 -5.69 -16.18 2.00
C GLU A 259 -4.30 -15.70 1.58
N SER A 260 -4.02 -14.43 1.80
CA SER A 260 -2.72 -13.81 1.51
C SER A 260 -2.34 -12.74 2.52
N TYR A 261 -1.04 -12.49 2.64
CA TYR A 261 -0.48 -11.56 3.61
C TYR A 261 0.52 -10.58 3.00
N ASN A 262 0.35 -9.30 3.30
CA ASN A 262 1.29 -8.25 2.97
C ASN A 262 2.44 -8.19 3.98
N LEU A 263 3.67 -8.07 3.49
CA LEU A 263 4.86 -7.84 4.30
C LEU A 263 4.92 -6.36 4.69
N VAL A 264 4.50 -6.04 5.91
CA VAL A 264 4.34 -4.65 6.34
C VAL A 264 5.68 -3.91 6.40
N GLY A 265 5.78 -2.82 5.62
CA GLY A 265 6.99 -1.99 5.58
C GLY A 265 8.14 -2.56 4.72
N PHE A 266 7.85 -3.53 3.86
CA PHE A 266 8.83 -4.18 2.98
C PHE A 266 8.76 -3.69 1.53
N GLN A 267 8.56 -2.40 1.33
CA GLN A 267 8.82 -1.79 0.02
C GLN A 267 10.27 -2.07 -0.36
N THR A 268 10.52 -2.39 -1.63
CA THR A 268 11.85 -2.85 -2.05
C THR A 268 12.14 -2.60 -3.52
N ASN A 269 13.39 -2.32 -3.84
CA ASN A 269 13.97 -2.27 -5.18
C ASN A 269 14.74 -3.54 -5.55
N LEU A 270 14.70 -4.57 -4.73
CA LEU A 270 15.35 -5.84 -5.06
C LEU A 270 14.74 -6.45 -6.33
N THR A 271 15.57 -7.10 -7.14
CA THR A 271 15.09 -7.93 -8.25
C THR A 271 14.19 -9.06 -7.74
N PHE A 272 13.24 -9.54 -8.54
CA PHE A 272 12.32 -10.60 -8.11
C PHE A 272 13.02 -11.90 -7.64
N PRO A 273 14.11 -12.34 -8.28
CA PRO A 273 14.88 -13.46 -7.75
C PRO A 273 15.47 -13.20 -6.37
N GLU A 274 15.98 -11.99 -6.13
CA GLU A 274 16.54 -11.59 -4.84
C GLU A 274 15.47 -11.43 -3.76
N GLN A 275 14.30 -10.88 -4.08
CA GLN A 275 13.17 -10.86 -3.15
C GLN A 275 12.83 -12.28 -2.70
N ARG A 276 12.73 -13.24 -3.63
CA ARG A 276 12.46 -14.62 -3.30
C ARG A 276 13.56 -15.23 -2.43
N ARG A 277 14.82 -15.00 -2.75
CA ARG A 277 15.98 -15.52 -2.02
C ARG A 277 16.07 -14.96 -0.61
N VAL A 278 16.07 -13.64 -0.50
CA VAL A 278 16.31 -12.93 0.77
C VAL A 278 15.10 -13.02 1.70
N PHE A 279 13.88 -12.82 1.19
CA PHE A 279 12.70 -12.83 2.06
C PHE A 279 12.32 -14.25 2.54
N ARG A 280 12.79 -15.29 1.86
CA ARG A 280 12.71 -16.67 2.37
C ARG A 280 13.67 -17.00 3.51
N MET A 281 14.57 -16.09 3.86
CA MET A 281 15.39 -16.21 5.09
C MET A 281 14.63 -15.78 6.34
N ILE A 282 13.47 -15.16 6.17
CA ILE A 282 12.61 -14.72 7.30
C ILE A 282 11.96 -15.96 7.91
N PRO A 283 12.05 -16.17 9.26
CA PRO A 283 11.44 -17.31 9.92
C PRO A 283 9.94 -17.42 9.61
N GLY A 284 9.54 -18.61 9.17
CA GLY A 284 8.16 -18.90 8.74
C GLY A 284 7.87 -18.58 7.27
N LEU A 285 8.81 -17.99 6.53
CA LEU A 285 8.68 -17.66 5.10
C LEU A 285 9.62 -18.50 4.20
N GLU A 286 10.24 -19.54 4.70
CA GLU A 286 11.24 -20.34 3.98
C GLU A 286 10.71 -20.92 2.66
N HIS A 287 9.42 -21.22 2.62
CA HIS A 287 8.72 -21.77 1.45
C HIS A 287 7.70 -20.80 0.85
N ALA A 288 7.75 -19.52 1.26
CA ALA A 288 6.75 -18.53 0.86
C ALA A 288 6.57 -18.45 -0.66
N GLU A 289 5.33 -18.52 -1.10
CA GLU A 289 4.90 -18.25 -2.47
C GLU A 289 4.41 -16.80 -2.58
N PHE A 290 4.97 -16.07 -3.55
CA PHE A 290 4.67 -14.65 -3.72
C PHE A 290 3.49 -14.47 -4.67
N ALA A 291 2.34 -14.04 -4.13
CA ALA A 291 1.20 -13.61 -4.92
C ALA A 291 1.52 -12.30 -5.68
N ARG A 292 2.39 -11.46 -5.08
CA ARG A 292 2.92 -10.24 -5.67
C ARG A 292 4.32 -9.95 -5.14
N TYR A 293 5.21 -9.55 -6.02
CA TYR A 293 6.51 -9.00 -5.62
C TYR A 293 6.41 -7.52 -5.26
N GLY A 294 7.32 -7.07 -4.41
CA GLY A 294 7.51 -5.64 -4.15
C GLY A 294 8.07 -4.94 -5.38
N VAL A 295 7.60 -3.74 -5.63
CA VAL A 295 8.07 -2.88 -6.72
C VAL A 295 8.06 -1.43 -6.27
N MET A 296 8.96 -0.62 -6.82
CA MET A 296 8.94 0.83 -6.73
C MET A 296 8.72 1.42 -8.12
N HIS A 297 7.84 2.41 -8.20
CA HIS A 297 7.46 3.11 -9.42
C HIS A 297 7.74 4.59 -9.33
#